data_e11dc9691bb9f4c70fd00177281ee7cc
#
_entry.id   e11dc9691bb9f4c70fd00177281ee7cc
#
_cell.length_a   1.000
_cell.length_b   1.000
_cell.length_c   1.000
_cell.angle_alpha   90.00
_cell.angle_beta   90.00
_cell.angle_gamma   90.00
#
_symmetry.space_group_name_H-M   'P 1'
#
loop_
_entity.id
_entity.type
_entity.pdbx_description
1 polymer ?
#
loop_
_entity_poly.entity_id
_entity_poly.type
_entity_poly.pdbx_seq_one_letter_code
_entity_poly.pdbx_strand_id
1 'polypeptide(L)'
;MTFEVVKGLLTIKTNAIMTLAMAAVLLVLGFWIKSKLKFLVKYCIPAPVVGGFLFMFFTFFGHNTGTFAFKFDTYYMSPFMLAFFTTVGLGASLSLLKKGGKLLIVYWLTAGIVSIFQNIIGIGVAKAVGLEAPYALLASAISMIGGHGAAGAYGKTFVEMGYQPALLVGMATATFGLISAVIVGGPVGRRLIEQYHLTPDEDEKIDATDINSVNAASKEKLSALDVIKNVSVIIVC
;
A
#
# COMPACT_ATOMS: atom_id res chain seq x y z
N MET A 1 -9.95 22.71 11.45
CA MET A 1 -8.89 23.31 10.66
C MET A 1 -8.36 24.50 11.42
N THR A 2 -7.08 24.54 11.73
CA THR A 2 -6.43 25.74 12.31
C THR A 2 -5.29 26.16 11.38
N PHE A 3 -5.14 27.46 11.23
CA PHE A 3 -4.12 28.08 10.38
C PHE A 3 -3.06 28.70 11.29
N GLU A 4 -1.82 28.30 11.13
CA GLU A 4 -0.68 28.86 11.86
C GLU A 4 0.40 29.25 10.84
N VAL A 5 1.06 30.37 11.08
CA VAL A 5 2.23 30.76 10.29
C VAL A 5 3.48 30.23 11.00
N VAL A 6 4.10 29.18 10.45
CA VAL A 6 5.32 28.58 10.98
C VAL A 6 6.46 28.81 9.98
N LYS A 7 7.52 29.48 10.42
CA LYS A 7 8.68 29.84 9.57
C LYS A 7 8.30 30.60 8.27
N GLY A 8 7.28 31.46 8.34
CA GLY A 8 6.81 32.21 7.17
C GLY A 8 5.88 31.47 6.22
N LEU A 9 5.56 30.19 6.50
CA LEU A 9 4.65 29.34 5.73
C LEU A 9 3.30 29.26 6.41
N LEU A 10 2.21 29.41 5.65
CA LEU A 10 0.86 29.17 6.13
C LEU A 10 0.69 27.66 6.38
N THR A 11 0.81 27.22 7.60
CA THR A 11 0.65 25.81 7.96
C THR A 11 -0.81 25.50 8.29
N ILE A 12 -1.41 24.66 7.48
CA ILE A 12 -2.81 24.20 7.64
C ILE A 12 -2.79 22.91 8.46
N LYS A 13 -3.20 23.02 9.74
CA LYS A 13 -3.36 21.86 10.62
C LYS A 13 -4.76 21.29 10.47
N THR A 14 -4.84 20.00 10.18
CA THR A 14 -6.10 19.27 10.11
C THR A 14 -6.26 18.37 11.33
N ASN A 15 -7.48 18.22 11.83
CA ASN A 15 -7.82 17.20 12.81
C ASN A 15 -8.05 15.85 12.11
N ALA A 16 -8.16 14.77 12.89
CA ALA A 16 -8.29 13.41 12.39
C ALA A 16 -9.48 13.23 11.42
N ILE A 17 -10.65 13.82 11.72
CA ILE A 17 -11.85 13.74 10.88
C ILE A 17 -11.62 14.46 9.55
N MET A 18 -11.01 15.66 9.57
CA MET A 18 -10.72 16.41 8.36
C MET A 18 -9.68 15.72 7.48
N THR A 19 -8.66 15.12 8.10
CA THR A 19 -7.67 14.28 7.41
C THR A 19 -8.35 13.12 6.69
N LEU A 20 -9.29 12.43 7.36
CA LEU A 20 -10.06 11.35 6.77
C LEU A 20 -10.94 11.82 5.61
N ALA A 21 -11.63 12.96 5.78
CA ALA A 21 -12.44 13.56 4.71
C ALA A 21 -11.61 13.94 3.49
N MET A 22 -10.43 14.55 3.69
CA MET A 22 -9.50 14.86 2.60
C MET A 22 -8.99 13.59 1.91
N ALA A 23 -8.65 12.55 2.66
CA ALA A 23 -8.25 11.27 2.11
C ALA A 23 -9.36 10.63 1.25
N ALA A 24 -10.62 10.70 1.69
CA ALA A 24 -11.77 10.21 0.93
C ALA A 24 -11.97 11.00 -0.38
N VAL A 25 -11.87 12.33 -0.35
CA VAL A 25 -11.95 13.16 -1.56
C VAL A 25 -10.83 12.82 -2.53
N LEU A 26 -9.59 12.69 -2.06
CA LEU A 26 -8.45 12.31 -2.89
C LEU A 26 -8.59 10.90 -3.47
N LEU A 27 -9.17 9.98 -2.73
CA LEU A 27 -9.48 8.64 -3.22
C LEU A 27 -10.50 8.68 -4.37
N VAL A 28 -11.59 9.44 -4.22
CA VAL A 28 -12.61 9.63 -5.28
C VAL A 28 -11.98 10.28 -6.51
N LEU A 29 -11.16 11.31 -6.34
CA LEU A 29 -10.41 11.94 -7.42
C LEU A 29 -9.47 10.94 -8.11
N GLY A 30 -8.78 10.12 -7.35
CA GLY A 30 -7.93 9.05 -7.87
C GLY A 30 -8.69 8.04 -8.72
N PHE A 31 -9.87 7.61 -8.29
CA PHE A 31 -10.76 6.75 -9.09
C PHE A 31 -11.23 7.44 -10.36
N TRP A 32 -11.64 8.69 -10.25
CA TRP A 32 -12.09 9.46 -11.42
C TRP A 32 -10.99 9.62 -12.47
N ILE A 33 -9.77 9.97 -12.07
CA ILE A 33 -8.63 10.09 -12.98
C ILE A 33 -8.24 8.75 -13.58
N LYS A 34 -8.20 7.69 -12.75
CA LYS A 34 -7.93 6.33 -13.23
C LYS A 34 -8.94 5.89 -14.28
N SER A 35 -10.23 6.25 -14.15
CA SER A 35 -11.26 5.92 -15.13
C SER A 35 -11.06 6.63 -16.48
N LYS A 36 -10.42 7.79 -16.50
CA LYS A 36 -10.15 8.57 -17.71
C LYS A 36 -8.83 8.20 -18.40
N LEU A 37 -7.83 7.74 -17.64
CA LEU A 37 -6.49 7.47 -18.15
C LEU A 37 -6.28 5.95 -18.33
N LYS A 38 -6.46 5.44 -19.54
CA LYS A 38 -6.24 4.02 -19.89
C LYS A 38 -4.85 3.50 -19.50
N PHE A 39 -3.85 4.38 -19.48
CA PHE A 39 -2.49 4.06 -19.02
C PHE A 39 -2.48 3.59 -17.56
N LEU A 40 -3.16 4.28 -16.65
CA LEU A 40 -3.22 3.90 -15.23
C LEU A 40 -3.91 2.54 -15.02
N VAL A 41 -4.94 2.26 -15.84
CA VAL A 41 -5.63 0.95 -15.83
C VAL A 41 -4.70 -0.13 -16.37
N LYS A 42 -4.01 0.13 -17.49
CA LYS A 42 -3.09 -0.82 -18.14
C LYS A 42 -1.95 -1.25 -17.21
N TYR A 43 -1.43 -0.33 -16.40
CA TYR A 43 -0.35 -0.60 -15.45
C TYR A 43 -0.87 -0.92 -14.04
N CYS A 44 -2.17 -1.20 -13.89
CA CYS A 44 -2.81 -1.58 -12.62
C CYS A 44 -2.51 -0.63 -11.44
N ILE A 45 -2.24 0.66 -11.71
CA ILE A 45 -1.90 1.64 -10.67
C ILE A 45 -3.12 1.85 -9.75
N PRO A 46 -2.98 1.66 -8.41
CA PRO A 46 -4.10 1.83 -7.49
C PRO A 46 -4.59 3.27 -7.42
N ALA A 47 -5.91 3.45 -7.34
CA ALA A 47 -6.52 4.79 -7.24
C ALA A 47 -6.02 5.63 -6.04
N PRO A 48 -5.78 5.07 -4.84
CA PRO A 48 -5.20 5.82 -3.73
C PRO A 48 -3.83 6.41 -4.05
N VAL A 49 -3.01 5.69 -4.83
CA VAL A 49 -1.68 6.17 -5.26
C VAL A 49 -1.82 7.38 -6.17
N VAL A 50 -2.76 7.33 -7.13
CA VAL A 50 -3.02 8.46 -8.05
C VAL A 50 -3.46 9.70 -7.29
N GLY A 51 -4.42 9.57 -6.37
CA GLY A 51 -4.89 10.68 -5.53
C GLY A 51 -3.78 11.23 -4.63
N GLY A 52 -2.98 10.34 -4.02
CA GLY A 52 -1.85 10.70 -3.18
C GLY A 52 -0.76 11.46 -3.94
N PHE A 53 -0.40 11.04 -5.16
CA PHE A 53 0.57 11.75 -6.00
C PHE A 53 0.09 13.14 -6.39
N LEU A 54 -1.17 13.29 -6.77
CA LEU A 54 -1.72 14.62 -7.06
C LEU A 54 -1.58 15.56 -5.88
N PHE A 55 -1.94 15.07 -4.71
CA PHE A 55 -1.84 15.86 -3.49
C PHE A 55 -0.37 16.13 -3.11
N MET A 56 0.52 15.17 -3.32
CA MET A 56 1.95 15.35 -3.12
C MET A 56 2.50 16.48 -4.00
N PHE A 57 2.18 16.49 -5.30
CA PHE A 57 2.59 17.56 -6.19
C PHE A 57 2.03 18.92 -5.75
N PHE A 58 0.75 18.96 -5.40
CA PHE A 58 0.11 20.16 -4.89
C PHE A 58 0.81 20.72 -3.64
N THR A 59 1.08 19.88 -2.66
CA THR A 59 1.79 20.27 -1.43
C THR A 59 3.25 20.60 -1.67
N PHE A 60 3.91 19.91 -2.60
CA PHE A 60 5.29 20.19 -2.98
C PHE A 60 5.43 21.61 -3.58
N PHE A 61 4.55 21.97 -4.52
CA PHE A 61 4.55 23.31 -5.08
C PHE A 61 4.24 24.37 -4.01
N GLY A 62 3.23 24.14 -3.15
CA GLY A 62 2.91 25.07 -2.07
C GLY A 62 4.06 25.28 -1.09
N HIS A 63 4.77 24.23 -0.72
CA HIS A 63 5.93 24.30 0.15
C HIS A 63 7.12 25.00 -0.52
N ASN A 64 7.40 24.66 -1.79
CA ASN A 64 8.56 25.20 -2.51
C ASN A 64 8.37 26.70 -2.88
N THR A 65 7.14 27.13 -3.09
CA THR A 65 6.81 28.56 -3.30
C THR A 65 6.69 29.35 -2.02
N GLY A 66 6.87 28.73 -0.87
CA GLY A 66 6.77 29.40 0.43
C GLY A 66 5.36 29.84 0.82
N THR A 67 4.30 29.28 0.17
CA THR A 67 2.92 29.71 0.37
C THR A 67 2.22 28.94 1.47
N PHE A 68 2.20 27.60 1.42
CA PHE A 68 1.49 26.78 2.40
C PHE A 68 2.14 25.41 2.64
N ALA A 69 1.88 24.87 3.83
CA ALA A 69 2.21 23.51 4.21
C ALA A 69 1.02 22.85 4.91
N PHE A 70 0.93 21.51 4.85
CA PHE A 70 -0.07 20.76 5.59
C PHE A 70 0.53 20.00 6.75
N LYS A 71 -0.17 19.96 7.87
CA LYS A 71 0.13 19.09 9.01
C LYS A 71 -1.10 18.26 9.33
N PHE A 72 -1.03 16.98 8.99
CA PHE A 72 -2.12 16.02 9.16
C PHE A 72 -2.09 15.38 10.54
N ASP A 73 -3.28 15.21 11.13
CA ASP A 73 -3.47 14.33 12.26
C ASP A 73 -3.73 12.90 11.72
N THR A 74 -2.83 11.99 12.05
CA THR A 74 -2.85 10.60 11.58
C THR A 74 -3.44 9.63 12.60
N TYR A 75 -4.28 10.08 13.53
CA TYR A 75 -4.87 9.27 14.58
C TYR A 75 -5.55 7.99 14.06
N TYR A 76 -6.31 8.07 12.98
CA TYR A 76 -7.00 6.92 12.39
C TYR A 76 -6.08 5.97 11.60
N MET A 77 -4.82 6.30 11.37
CA MET A 77 -3.88 5.43 10.65
C MET A 77 -3.71 4.08 11.35
N SER A 78 -3.52 4.08 12.68
CA SER A 78 -3.31 2.85 13.45
C SER A 78 -4.54 1.94 13.48
N PRO A 79 -5.77 2.41 13.78
CA PRO A 79 -6.97 1.57 13.71
C PRO A 79 -7.23 0.99 12.33
N PHE A 80 -7.08 1.77 11.26
CA PHE A 80 -7.28 1.26 9.90
C PHE A 80 -6.20 0.25 9.49
N MET A 81 -4.97 0.45 9.92
CA MET A 81 -3.88 -0.51 9.69
C MET A 81 -4.17 -1.84 10.42
N LEU A 82 -4.63 -1.76 11.67
CA LEU A 82 -5.05 -2.95 12.43
C LEU A 82 -6.19 -3.69 11.72
N ALA A 83 -7.25 -2.98 11.33
CA ALA A 83 -8.37 -3.55 10.59
C ALA A 83 -7.91 -4.20 9.26
N PHE A 84 -7.00 -3.56 8.53
CA PHE A 84 -6.42 -4.12 7.31
C PHE A 84 -5.70 -5.45 7.57
N PHE A 85 -4.80 -5.52 8.55
CA PHE A 85 -4.09 -6.76 8.86
C PHE A 85 -5.01 -7.84 9.41
N THR A 86 -6.05 -7.46 10.17
CA THR A 86 -7.08 -8.40 10.65
C THR A 86 -7.83 -9.03 9.47
N THR A 87 -8.25 -8.23 8.48
CA THR A 87 -8.94 -8.76 7.29
C THR A 87 -8.05 -9.67 6.46
N VAL A 88 -6.77 -9.34 6.31
CA VAL A 88 -5.78 -10.19 5.64
C VAL A 88 -5.59 -11.50 6.39
N GLY A 89 -5.48 -11.44 7.73
CA GLY A 89 -5.35 -12.64 8.58
C GLY A 89 -6.57 -13.55 8.51
N LEU A 90 -7.78 -12.98 8.55
CA LEU A 90 -9.04 -13.74 8.42
C LEU A 90 -9.19 -14.40 7.03
N GLY A 91 -8.66 -13.78 5.99
CA GLY A 91 -8.62 -14.36 4.63
C GLY A 91 -7.66 -15.54 4.49
N ALA A 92 -6.69 -15.69 5.39
CA ALA A 92 -5.72 -16.78 5.38
C ALA A 92 -6.33 -18.06 5.96
N SER A 93 -6.85 -18.96 5.12
CA SER A 93 -7.41 -20.23 5.57
C SER A 93 -6.39 -21.37 5.46
N LEU A 94 -6.45 -22.35 6.40
CA LEU A 94 -5.65 -23.59 6.33
C LEU A 94 -5.95 -24.40 5.06
N SER A 95 -7.16 -24.28 4.52
CA SER A 95 -7.55 -24.91 3.26
C SER A 95 -6.78 -24.33 2.07
N LEU A 96 -6.64 -23.01 2.01
CA LEU A 96 -5.83 -22.31 1.00
C LEU A 96 -4.35 -22.67 1.09
N LEU A 97 -3.81 -22.78 2.31
CA LEU A 97 -2.43 -23.20 2.54
C LEU A 97 -2.18 -24.64 2.05
N LYS A 98 -3.14 -25.55 2.27
CA LYS A 98 -3.06 -26.93 1.78
C LYS A 98 -3.15 -27.01 0.25
N LYS A 99 -4.02 -26.20 -0.39
CA LYS A 99 -4.11 -26.12 -1.86
C LYS A 99 -2.81 -25.62 -2.50
N GLY A 100 -2.12 -24.65 -1.88
CA GLY A 100 -0.84 -24.13 -2.37
C GLY A 100 0.32 -25.12 -2.36
N GLY A 101 0.27 -26.14 -1.47
CA GLY A 101 1.20 -27.27 -1.42
C GLY A 101 2.70 -26.91 -1.48
N LYS A 102 3.46 -27.71 -2.25
CA LYS A 102 4.91 -27.50 -2.43
C LYS A 102 5.25 -26.16 -3.10
N LEU A 103 4.40 -25.69 -4.02
CA LEU A 103 4.64 -24.45 -4.75
C LEU A 103 4.63 -23.24 -3.82
N LEU A 104 3.70 -23.22 -2.86
CA LEU A 104 3.63 -22.17 -1.84
C LEU A 104 4.89 -22.14 -0.97
N ILE A 105 5.40 -23.31 -0.56
CA ILE A 105 6.62 -23.41 0.26
C ILE A 105 7.83 -22.91 -0.53
N VAL A 106 7.99 -23.32 -1.79
CA VAL A 106 9.08 -22.87 -2.67
C VAL A 106 9.02 -21.37 -2.86
N TYR A 107 7.82 -20.82 -3.15
CA TYR A 107 7.61 -19.38 -3.31
C TYR A 107 7.98 -18.63 -2.03
N TRP A 108 7.52 -19.10 -0.86
CA TRP A 108 7.81 -18.47 0.43
C TRP A 108 9.31 -18.47 0.75
N LEU A 109 10.00 -19.61 0.55
CA LEU A 109 11.45 -19.70 0.75
C LEU A 109 12.21 -18.77 -0.21
N THR A 110 11.81 -18.74 -1.48
CA THR A 110 12.41 -17.85 -2.49
C THR A 110 12.23 -16.38 -2.11
N ALA A 111 11.01 -15.99 -1.71
CA ALA A 111 10.75 -14.63 -1.24
C ALA A 111 11.59 -14.27 0.00
N GLY A 112 11.75 -15.20 0.93
CA GLY A 112 12.62 -15.04 2.11
C GLY A 112 14.08 -14.83 1.73
N ILE A 113 14.62 -15.63 0.83
CA ILE A 113 16.00 -15.48 0.34
C ILE A 113 16.17 -14.14 -0.37
N VAL A 114 15.26 -13.76 -1.25
CA VAL A 114 15.29 -12.45 -1.94
C VAL A 114 15.24 -11.30 -0.93
N SER A 115 14.42 -11.40 0.11
CA SER A 115 14.37 -10.41 1.22
C SER A 115 15.72 -10.22 1.90
N ILE A 116 16.43 -11.31 2.18
CA ILE A 116 17.75 -11.27 2.83
C ILE A 116 18.74 -10.53 1.92
N PHE A 117 18.82 -10.91 0.65
CA PHE A 117 19.70 -10.25 -0.30
C PHE A 117 19.36 -8.78 -0.48
N GLN A 118 18.08 -8.44 -0.56
CA GLN A 118 17.61 -7.07 -0.70
C GLN A 118 18.02 -6.20 0.50
N ASN A 119 17.93 -6.74 1.73
CA ASN A 119 18.37 -6.03 2.93
C ASN A 119 19.90 -5.88 2.98
N ILE A 120 20.66 -6.91 2.59
CA ILE A 120 22.14 -6.84 2.54
C ILE A 120 22.58 -5.76 1.56
N ILE A 121 22.00 -5.75 0.35
CA ILE A 121 22.30 -4.74 -0.67
C ILE A 121 21.90 -3.36 -0.18
N GLY A 122 20.70 -3.21 0.39
CA GLY A 122 20.21 -1.93 0.91
C GLY A 122 21.09 -1.35 2.01
N ILE A 123 21.52 -2.19 2.96
CA ILE A 123 22.46 -1.77 4.02
C ILE A 123 23.83 -1.42 3.42
N GLY A 124 24.30 -2.19 2.45
CA GLY A 124 25.56 -1.90 1.75
C GLY A 124 25.54 -0.53 1.05
N VAL A 125 24.49 -0.25 0.30
CA VAL A 125 24.28 1.05 -0.36
C VAL A 125 24.17 2.18 0.66
N ALA A 126 23.37 1.99 1.71
CA ALA A 126 23.19 3.00 2.77
C ALA A 126 24.52 3.37 3.44
N LYS A 127 25.37 2.38 3.76
CA LYS A 127 26.70 2.61 4.30
C LYS A 127 27.58 3.41 3.34
N ALA A 128 27.50 3.12 2.04
CA ALA A 128 28.29 3.84 1.02
C ALA A 128 27.88 5.31 0.90
N VAL A 129 26.61 5.65 1.15
CA VAL A 129 26.11 7.04 1.11
C VAL A 129 26.01 7.69 2.51
N GLY A 130 26.48 7.03 3.56
CA GLY A 130 26.48 7.56 4.93
C GLY A 130 25.13 7.57 5.62
N LEU A 131 24.19 6.72 5.18
CA LEU A 131 22.86 6.58 5.82
C LEU A 131 22.87 5.49 6.90
N GLU A 132 22.04 5.66 7.92
CA GLU A 132 21.90 4.71 9.00
C GLU A 132 21.08 3.47 8.59
N ALA A 133 21.40 2.31 9.17
CA ALA A 133 20.81 1.03 8.83
C ALA A 133 19.26 0.97 8.93
N PRO A 134 18.56 1.60 9.88
CA PRO A 134 17.10 1.61 9.92
C PRO A 134 16.43 2.18 8.67
N TYR A 135 16.99 3.24 8.10
CA TYR A 135 16.49 3.82 6.85
C TYR A 135 16.71 2.87 5.67
N ALA A 136 17.85 2.17 5.65
CA ALA A 136 18.16 1.17 4.63
C ALA A 136 17.19 0.00 4.67
N LEU A 137 16.87 -0.52 5.85
CA LEU A 137 15.92 -1.61 6.03
C LEU A 137 14.52 -1.21 5.54
N LEU A 138 14.08 0.01 5.89
CA LEU A 138 12.81 0.55 5.39
C LEU A 138 12.81 0.76 3.87
N ALA A 139 13.92 1.20 3.31
CA ALA A 139 14.07 1.36 1.87
C ALA A 139 14.27 0.04 1.11
N SER A 140 14.36 -1.09 1.81
CA SER A 140 14.59 -2.43 1.25
C SER A 140 13.33 -3.32 1.38
N ALA A 141 13.51 -4.54 1.90
CA ALA A 141 12.46 -5.56 1.93
C ALA A 141 11.24 -5.15 2.75
N ILE A 142 11.40 -4.37 3.83
CA ILE A 142 10.27 -3.95 4.68
C ILE A 142 9.19 -3.23 3.85
N SER A 143 9.59 -2.25 3.05
CA SER A 143 8.64 -1.47 2.25
C SER A 143 8.36 -2.09 0.89
N MET A 144 9.36 -2.67 0.22
CA MET A 144 9.20 -3.17 -1.14
C MET A 144 8.48 -4.51 -1.21
N ILE A 145 8.63 -5.38 -0.20
CA ILE A 145 7.92 -6.65 -0.11
C ILE A 145 6.69 -6.52 0.79
N GLY A 146 6.83 -5.89 1.95
CA GLY A 146 5.75 -5.71 2.92
C GLY A 146 4.77 -4.57 2.60
N GLY A 147 5.09 -3.70 1.63
CA GLY A 147 4.25 -2.61 1.19
C GLY A 147 4.02 -1.52 2.24
N HIS A 148 2.98 -0.70 2.03
CA HIS A 148 2.64 0.42 2.92
C HIS A 148 2.28 -0.01 4.35
N GLY A 149 1.69 -1.21 4.52
CA GLY A 149 1.35 -1.74 5.83
C GLY A 149 2.58 -1.98 6.68
N ALA A 150 3.54 -2.75 6.19
CA ALA A 150 4.79 -3.01 6.89
C ALA A 150 5.63 -1.74 7.04
N ALA A 151 5.70 -0.90 5.99
CA ALA A 151 6.38 0.40 6.04
C ALA A 151 5.81 1.31 7.14
N GLY A 152 4.49 1.33 7.31
CA GLY A 152 3.82 2.10 8.36
C GLY A 152 4.10 1.56 9.76
N ALA A 153 4.04 0.23 9.94
CA ALA A 153 4.28 -0.41 11.23
C ALA A 153 5.74 -0.22 11.69
N TYR A 154 6.69 -0.67 10.89
CA TYR A 154 8.11 -0.58 11.23
C TYR A 154 8.62 0.87 11.22
N GLY A 155 8.12 1.71 10.29
CA GLY A 155 8.46 3.12 10.24
C GLY A 155 8.08 3.84 11.53
N LYS A 156 6.90 3.55 12.08
CA LYS A 156 6.46 4.08 13.38
C LYS A 156 7.36 3.61 14.52
N THR A 157 7.70 2.32 14.57
CA THR A 157 8.62 1.76 15.57
C THR A 157 9.98 2.44 15.51
N PHE A 158 10.54 2.68 14.31
CA PHE A 158 11.83 3.36 14.19
C PHE A 158 11.76 4.84 14.57
N VAL A 159 10.63 5.52 14.34
CA VAL A 159 10.41 6.88 14.86
C VAL A 159 10.44 6.90 16.40
N GLU A 160 9.82 5.93 17.06
CA GLU A 160 9.83 5.77 18.50
C GLU A 160 11.25 5.47 19.04
N MET A 161 12.11 4.82 18.25
CA MET A 161 13.53 4.60 18.52
C MET A 161 14.42 5.83 18.28
N GLY A 162 13.85 6.95 17.80
CA GLY A 162 14.56 8.21 17.57
C GLY A 162 14.86 8.54 16.09
N TYR A 163 14.54 7.65 15.15
CA TYR A 163 14.75 7.86 13.72
C TYR A 163 13.59 8.62 13.08
N GLN A 164 13.50 9.93 13.33
CA GLN A 164 12.33 10.76 12.99
C GLN A 164 11.83 10.65 11.54
N PRO A 165 12.66 10.66 10.47
CA PRO A 165 12.18 10.52 9.09
C PRO A 165 11.81 9.08 8.68
N ALA A 166 11.93 8.08 9.57
CA ALA A 166 11.75 6.68 9.22
C ALA A 166 10.38 6.35 8.59
N LEU A 167 9.30 6.85 9.19
CA LEU A 167 7.95 6.64 8.64
C LEU A 167 7.82 7.21 7.22
N LEU A 168 8.34 8.40 6.98
CA LEU A 168 8.30 9.06 5.67
C LEU A 168 9.11 8.28 4.63
N VAL A 169 10.32 7.83 5.00
CA VAL A 169 11.18 7.01 4.14
C VAL A 169 10.48 5.70 3.79
N GLY A 170 9.89 5.01 4.78
CA GLY A 170 9.16 3.77 4.55
C GLY A 170 7.97 3.93 3.60
N MET A 171 7.15 4.94 3.81
CA MET A 171 5.97 5.20 2.96
C MET A 171 6.36 5.60 1.53
N ALA A 172 7.38 6.44 1.37
CA ALA A 172 7.89 6.84 0.07
C ALA A 172 8.46 5.64 -0.72
N THR A 173 9.27 4.82 -0.07
CA THR A 173 9.83 3.60 -0.69
C THR A 173 8.79 2.54 -1.01
N ALA A 174 7.77 2.37 -0.17
CA ALA A 174 6.65 1.46 -0.48
C ALA A 174 5.90 1.91 -1.74
N THR A 175 5.67 3.22 -1.88
CA THR A 175 5.04 3.79 -3.09
C THR A 175 5.91 3.57 -4.32
N PHE A 176 7.21 3.85 -4.23
CA PHE A 176 8.16 3.61 -5.30
C PHE A 176 8.24 2.13 -5.67
N GLY A 177 8.30 1.24 -4.67
CA GLY A 177 8.32 -0.21 -4.85
C GLY A 177 7.08 -0.71 -5.60
N LEU A 178 5.89 -0.23 -5.22
CA LEU A 178 4.64 -0.59 -5.88
C LEU A 178 4.64 -0.20 -7.37
N ILE A 179 5.06 1.03 -7.68
CA ILE A 179 5.12 1.51 -9.06
C ILE A 179 6.15 0.73 -9.87
N SER A 180 7.34 0.53 -9.32
CA SER A 180 8.42 -0.22 -9.96
C SER A 180 8.03 -1.68 -10.21
N ALA A 181 7.36 -2.32 -9.25
CA ALA A 181 6.86 -3.68 -9.38
C ALA A 181 5.86 -3.82 -10.54
N VAL A 182 4.97 -2.85 -10.73
CA VAL A 182 4.01 -2.87 -11.83
C VAL A 182 4.69 -2.63 -13.18
N ILE A 183 5.61 -1.65 -13.25
CA ILE A 183 6.29 -1.30 -14.49
C ILE A 183 7.21 -2.43 -14.96
N VAL A 184 7.90 -3.11 -14.04
CA VAL A 184 8.83 -4.19 -14.37
C VAL A 184 8.14 -5.55 -14.36
N GLY A 185 7.36 -5.84 -13.33
CA GLY A 185 6.71 -7.13 -13.14
C GLY A 185 5.61 -7.41 -14.15
N GLY A 186 4.84 -6.40 -14.55
CA GLY A 186 3.79 -6.54 -15.55
C GLY A 186 4.29 -7.08 -16.89
N PRO A 187 5.24 -6.42 -17.55
CA PRO A 187 5.83 -6.92 -18.79
C PRO A 187 6.53 -8.28 -18.66
N VAL A 188 7.25 -8.51 -17.55
CA VAL A 188 7.92 -9.80 -17.30
C VAL A 188 6.90 -10.92 -17.13
N GLY A 189 5.87 -10.71 -16.31
CA GLY A 189 4.80 -11.68 -16.10
C GLY A 189 4.07 -12.01 -17.41
N ARG A 190 3.71 -10.99 -18.18
CA ARG A 190 3.08 -11.15 -19.48
C ARG A 190 3.95 -11.99 -20.44
N ARG A 191 5.25 -11.68 -20.52
CA ARG A 191 6.19 -12.43 -21.36
C ARG A 191 6.28 -13.89 -20.96
N LEU A 192 6.32 -14.19 -19.66
CA LEU A 192 6.34 -15.57 -19.17
C LEU A 192 5.05 -16.32 -19.50
N ILE A 193 3.89 -15.69 -19.32
CA ILE A 193 2.59 -16.27 -19.67
C ILE A 193 2.52 -16.58 -21.16
N GLU A 194 2.91 -15.65 -22.01
CA GLU A 194 2.88 -15.82 -23.46
C GLU A 194 3.91 -16.87 -23.93
N GLN A 195 5.13 -16.87 -23.37
CA GLN A 195 6.21 -17.78 -23.74
C GLN A 195 5.93 -19.24 -23.35
N TYR A 196 5.33 -19.45 -22.18
CA TYR A 196 5.04 -20.81 -21.67
C TYR A 196 3.59 -21.23 -21.90
N HIS A 197 2.79 -20.43 -22.62
CA HIS A 197 1.37 -20.70 -22.89
C HIS A 197 0.58 -21.06 -21.63
N LEU A 198 0.85 -20.33 -20.52
CA LEU A 198 0.23 -20.61 -19.24
C LEU A 198 -1.26 -20.25 -19.30
N THR A 199 -2.10 -21.23 -19.02
CA THR A 199 -3.55 -21.07 -18.90
C THR A 199 -3.97 -21.40 -17.45
N PRO A 200 -4.99 -20.73 -16.90
CA PRO A 200 -5.56 -21.12 -15.60
C PRO A 200 -6.07 -22.56 -15.66
N ASP A 201 -5.86 -23.33 -14.59
CA ASP A 201 -6.45 -24.66 -14.44
C ASP A 201 -7.97 -24.59 -14.48
N GLU A 202 -8.65 -25.69 -14.86
CA GLU A 202 -10.12 -25.69 -14.98
C GLU A 202 -10.81 -25.43 -13.64
N ASP A 203 -10.21 -25.86 -12.53
CA ASP A 203 -10.68 -25.54 -11.17
C ASP A 203 -10.55 -24.05 -10.83
N GLU A 204 -9.53 -23.35 -11.34
CA GLU A 204 -9.40 -21.90 -11.20
C GLU A 204 -10.36 -21.11 -12.09
N LYS A 205 -10.80 -21.69 -13.22
CA LYS A 205 -11.87 -21.07 -14.04
C LYS A 205 -13.21 -21.03 -13.31
N ILE A 206 -13.46 -21.97 -12.40
CA ILE A 206 -14.64 -21.97 -11.51
C ILE A 206 -14.53 -20.81 -10.51
N ASP A 207 -13.34 -20.60 -9.93
CA ASP A 207 -13.09 -19.45 -9.04
C ASP A 207 -13.16 -18.10 -9.79
N ALA A 208 -12.77 -18.06 -11.08
CA ALA A 208 -12.96 -16.87 -11.92
C ALA A 208 -14.44 -16.61 -12.28
N THR A 209 -15.26 -17.66 -12.32
CA THR A 209 -16.71 -17.54 -12.42
C THR A 209 -17.32 -17.04 -11.09
N ASP A 210 -16.70 -17.39 -9.96
CA ASP A 210 -17.02 -16.83 -8.64
C ASP A 210 -16.63 -15.36 -8.53
N ILE A 211 -15.56 -14.89 -9.20
CA ILE A 211 -15.27 -13.45 -9.32
C ILE A 211 -16.37 -12.73 -10.11
N ASN A 212 -16.97 -13.37 -11.11
CA ASN A 212 -18.15 -12.83 -11.78
C ASN A 212 -19.41 -12.93 -10.92
N SER A 213 -19.53 -13.92 -10.03
CA SER A 213 -20.58 -14.02 -9.01
C SER A 213 -20.34 -13.03 -7.87
N VAL A 214 -19.10 -12.77 -7.48
CA VAL A 214 -18.71 -11.68 -6.56
C VAL A 214 -18.97 -10.31 -7.20
N ASN A 215 -18.74 -10.14 -8.50
CA ASN A 215 -19.13 -8.94 -9.24
C ASN A 215 -20.65 -8.85 -9.47
N ALA A 216 -21.37 -9.96 -9.52
CA ALA A 216 -22.82 -10.01 -9.53
C ALA A 216 -23.40 -9.80 -8.11
N ALA A 217 -22.76 -10.35 -7.08
CA ALA A 217 -23.08 -10.10 -5.67
C ALA A 217 -22.72 -8.68 -5.23
N SER A 218 -21.71 -8.03 -5.86
CA SER A 218 -21.45 -6.61 -5.64
C SER A 218 -22.50 -5.69 -6.30
N LYS A 219 -23.36 -6.22 -7.17
CA LYS A 219 -24.60 -5.59 -7.62
C LYS A 219 -25.80 -5.87 -6.70
N GLU A 220 -25.73 -6.90 -5.88
CA GLU A 220 -26.66 -7.09 -4.77
C GLU A 220 -26.31 -6.03 -3.72
N LYS A 221 -27.29 -5.19 -3.40
CA LYS A 221 -27.16 -4.14 -2.38
C LYS A 221 -26.68 -4.81 -1.09
N LEU A 222 -25.43 -4.55 -0.69
CA LEU A 222 -24.91 -4.95 0.61
C LEU A 222 -25.94 -4.60 1.67
N SER A 223 -26.52 -5.59 2.32
CA SER A 223 -27.44 -5.36 3.43
C SER A 223 -26.67 -4.67 4.55
N ALA A 224 -27.28 -3.69 5.19
CA ALA A 224 -26.69 -3.06 6.37
C ALA A 224 -26.29 -4.12 7.43
N LEU A 225 -27.00 -5.25 7.47
CA LEU A 225 -26.70 -6.37 8.36
C LEU A 225 -25.37 -7.07 8.01
N ASP A 226 -25.04 -7.21 6.73
CA ASP A 226 -23.78 -7.84 6.30
C ASP A 226 -22.58 -6.92 6.60
N VAL A 227 -22.76 -5.62 6.44
CA VAL A 227 -21.74 -4.64 6.84
C VAL A 227 -21.51 -4.71 8.35
N ILE A 228 -22.59 -4.72 9.16
CA ILE A 228 -22.51 -4.81 10.62
C ILE A 228 -21.83 -6.11 11.05
N LYS A 229 -22.16 -7.27 10.46
CA LYS A 229 -21.50 -8.55 10.75
C LYS A 229 -20.00 -8.50 10.46
N ASN A 230 -19.60 -8.03 9.28
CA ASN A 230 -18.20 -7.95 8.91
C ASN A 230 -17.42 -7.00 9.82
N VAL A 231 -17.98 -5.84 10.15
CA VAL A 231 -17.37 -4.89 11.08
C VAL A 231 -17.26 -5.48 12.49
N SER A 232 -18.31 -6.21 12.96
CA SER A 232 -18.27 -6.87 14.27
C SER A 232 -17.18 -7.92 14.36
N VAL A 233 -16.97 -8.73 13.31
CA VAL A 233 -15.87 -9.72 13.26
C VAL A 233 -14.51 -9.03 13.34
N ILE A 234 -14.30 -7.92 12.62
CA ILE A 234 -13.05 -7.17 12.65
C ILE A 234 -12.78 -6.56 14.05
N ILE A 235 -13.83 -6.15 14.78
CA ILE A 235 -13.68 -5.55 16.12
C ILE A 235 -13.38 -6.61 17.18
N VAL A 236 -13.91 -7.84 17.03
CA VAL A 236 -13.76 -8.92 18.02
C VAL A 236 -12.45 -9.68 17.86
N CYS A 237 -11.83 -9.68 16.67
CA CYS A 237 -10.53 -10.28 16.41
C CYS A 237 -9.38 -9.32 16.71
#